data_97f45f3a748988ca22aec3d8902b82bb
#
_entry.id   97f45f3a748988ca22aec3d8902b82bb
#
_cell.length_a   1.000
_cell.length_b   1.000
_cell.length_c   1.000
_cell.angle_alpha   90.00
_cell.angle_beta   90.00
_cell.angle_gamma   90.00
#
_symmetry.space_group_name_H-M   'P 1'
#
loop_
_entity.id
_entity.type
_entity.pdbx_description
1 polymer ?
#
loop_
_entity_poly.entity_id
_entity_poly.type
_entity_poly.pdbx_seq_one_letter_code
_entity_poly.pdbx_strand_id
1 'polypeptide(L)'
;MRYTKGQQHVILKPLNKNGVKQDVNFICDLDPEIYGRIVPSIQTLHVIVTDKQLEHIKERHPDISETVMERLAEVILSPDYIIETEMPNTANILKRLEFNGKNYQLVLRIRTECDPQEFQNSIITFMSVNEKRYRQYLRNRKILYKHE
;
A
#
# COMPACT_ATOMS: atom_id res chain seq x y z
N MET A 1 7.77 1.00 14.88
CA MET A 1 8.42 2.21 14.37
C MET A 1 7.45 3.38 14.37
N ARG A 2 7.92 4.51 14.79
CA ARG A 2 7.08 5.68 14.78
C ARG A 2 7.18 6.38 13.42
N TYR A 3 6.03 6.59 12.81
CA TYR A 3 5.91 7.32 11.58
C TYR A 3 5.92 8.82 11.87
N THR A 4 6.74 9.59 11.15
CA THR A 4 6.76 11.04 11.29
C THR A 4 6.39 11.69 9.97
N LYS A 5 5.79 12.87 10.06
CA LYS A 5 5.34 13.61 8.89
C LYS A 5 6.50 13.93 7.94
N GLY A 6 7.68 14.22 8.47
CA GLY A 6 8.85 14.52 7.67
C GLY A 6 9.38 13.34 6.88
N GLN A 7 9.12 12.10 7.34
CA GLN A 7 9.58 10.89 6.67
C GLN A 7 8.68 10.49 5.52
N GLN A 8 7.41 10.87 5.53
CA GLN A 8 6.46 10.42 4.52
C GLN A 8 6.63 11.10 3.17
N HIS A 9 7.39 12.15 3.09
CA HIS A 9 7.56 12.92 1.85
C HIS A 9 8.99 12.97 1.34
N VAL A 10 9.80 11.98 1.72
CA VAL A 10 11.14 11.86 1.17
C VAL A 10 11.00 11.46 -0.30
N ILE A 11 11.50 12.29 -1.19
CA ILE A 11 11.43 12.03 -2.62
C ILE A 11 12.72 11.39 -3.08
N LEU A 12 12.60 10.20 -3.65
CA LEU A 12 13.71 9.50 -4.29
C LEU A 12 13.53 9.64 -5.80
N LYS A 13 14.64 9.73 -6.53
CA LYS A 13 14.60 9.92 -7.99
C LYS A 13 15.42 8.87 -8.71
N PRO A 14 14.96 7.61 -8.70
CA PRO A 14 15.65 6.58 -9.46
C PRO A 14 15.52 6.84 -10.96
N LEU A 15 16.44 6.27 -11.73
CA LEU A 15 16.34 6.35 -13.18
C LEU A 15 15.37 5.30 -13.69
N ASN A 16 14.52 5.66 -14.63
CA ASN A 16 13.75 4.68 -15.36
C ASN A 16 14.61 4.04 -16.44
N LYS A 17 14.06 3.10 -17.19
CA LYS A 17 14.82 2.37 -18.22
C LYS A 17 15.33 3.25 -19.37
N ASN A 18 14.82 4.47 -19.50
CA ASN A 18 15.26 5.43 -20.52
C ASN A 18 16.27 6.44 -19.96
N GLY A 19 16.72 6.27 -18.72
CA GLY A 19 17.66 7.18 -18.08
C GLY A 19 17.02 8.46 -17.54
N VAL A 20 15.71 8.57 -17.57
CA VAL A 20 14.98 9.74 -17.04
C VAL A 20 14.66 9.53 -15.58
N LYS A 21 14.88 10.55 -14.74
CA LYS A 21 14.54 10.48 -13.34
C LYS A 21 13.04 10.46 -13.14
N GLN A 22 12.58 9.57 -12.28
CA GLN A 22 11.18 9.41 -11.89
C GLN A 22 11.03 9.84 -10.45
N ASP A 23 10.01 10.64 -10.15
CA ASP A 23 9.73 11.04 -8.77
C ASP A 23 9.06 9.90 -8.02
N VAL A 24 9.64 9.55 -6.90
CA VAL A 24 9.20 8.46 -6.05
C VAL A 24 9.04 9.00 -4.65
N ASN A 25 7.90 8.73 -4.04
CA ASN A 25 7.61 9.19 -2.69
C ASN A 25 7.75 8.04 -1.72
N PHE A 26 8.59 8.20 -0.71
CA PHE A 26 8.70 7.24 0.38
C PHE A 26 7.48 7.35 1.29
N ILE A 27 6.86 6.22 1.60
CA ILE A 27 5.66 6.18 2.45
C ILE A 27 5.99 5.70 3.85
N CYS A 28 6.55 4.50 3.98
CA CYS A 28 6.87 3.90 5.27
C CYS A 28 7.70 2.64 5.05
N ASP A 29 8.14 2.03 6.15
CA ASP A 29 8.75 0.71 6.12
C ASP A 29 7.71 -0.33 6.52
N LEU A 30 7.76 -1.49 5.87
CA LEU A 30 6.88 -2.62 6.21
C LEU A 30 7.21 -3.14 7.60
N ASP A 31 6.17 -3.63 8.30
CA ASP A 31 6.35 -4.42 9.51
C ASP A 31 6.55 -5.88 9.10
N PRO A 32 7.73 -6.47 9.32
CA PRO A 32 7.99 -7.83 8.90
C PRO A 32 7.07 -8.87 9.55
N GLU A 33 6.57 -8.62 10.76
CA GLU A 33 5.67 -9.54 11.44
C GLU A 33 4.34 -9.65 10.72
N ILE A 34 3.89 -8.56 10.12
CA ILE A 34 2.64 -8.55 9.37
C ILE A 34 2.87 -9.08 7.95
N TYR A 35 3.82 -8.49 7.23
CA TYR A 35 3.98 -8.76 5.80
C TYR A 35 4.77 -10.03 5.50
N GLY A 36 5.46 -10.59 6.49
CA GLY A 36 6.05 -11.91 6.38
C GLY A 36 5.02 -13.02 6.21
N ARG A 37 3.74 -12.73 6.46
CA ARG A 37 2.64 -13.66 6.21
C ARG A 37 2.19 -13.65 4.76
N ILE A 38 2.62 -12.65 3.99
CA ILE A 38 2.20 -12.46 2.60
C ILE A 38 3.23 -13.05 1.64
N VAL A 39 4.52 -12.83 1.95
CA VAL A 39 5.62 -13.32 1.13
C VAL A 39 6.61 -14.07 2.00
N PRO A 40 7.28 -15.11 1.48
CA PRO A 40 8.19 -15.92 2.27
C PRO A 40 9.48 -15.19 2.68
N SER A 41 9.88 -14.19 1.92
CA SER A 41 11.12 -13.47 2.19
C SER A 41 10.98 -12.00 1.77
N ILE A 42 11.09 -11.12 2.76
CA ILE A 42 11.02 -9.68 2.51
C ILE A 42 12.39 -9.20 2.03
N GLN A 43 12.45 -8.67 0.82
CA GLN A 43 13.70 -8.21 0.21
C GLN A 43 14.06 -6.79 0.60
N THR A 44 13.06 -5.95 0.84
CA THR A 44 13.24 -4.57 1.27
C THR A 44 12.03 -4.17 2.10
N LEU A 45 12.25 -3.31 3.08
CA LEU A 45 11.16 -2.81 3.90
C LEU A 45 10.50 -1.56 3.29
N HIS A 46 11.22 -0.85 2.42
CA HIS A 46 10.75 0.44 1.90
C HIS A 46 9.52 0.31 1.01
N VAL A 47 8.51 1.13 1.31
CA VAL A 47 7.30 1.25 0.50
C VAL A 47 7.29 2.63 -0.15
N ILE A 48 7.05 2.65 -1.45
CA ILE A 48 7.02 3.88 -2.23
C ILE A 48 5.73 3.98 -3.02
N VAL A 49 5.46 5.19 -3.50
CA VAL A 49 4.44 5.43 -4.51
C VAL A 49 5.00 6.48 -5.47
N THR A 50 4.88 6.27 -6.78
CA THR A 50 5.36 7.23 -7.76
C THR A 50 4.37 8.38 -7.92
N ASP A 51 4.83 9.54 -8.37
CA ASP A 51 3.95 10.68 -8.66
C ASP A 51 2.90 10.29 -9.70
N LYS A 52 3.31 9.53 -10.71
CA LYS A 52 2.41 9.04 -11.75
C LYS A 52 1.29 8.20 -11.16
N GLN A 53 1.63 7.33 -10.21
CA GLN A 53 0.64 6.47 -9.57
C GLN A 53 -0.30 7.28 -8.68
N LEU A 54 0.21 8.29 -7.99
CA LEU A 54 -0.63 9.19 -7.19
C LEU A 54 -1.66 9.91 -8.07
N GLU A 55 -1.22 10.42 -9.22
CA GLU A 55 -2.12 11.05 -10.17
C GLU A 55 -3.19 10.08 -10.66
N HIS A 56 -2.77 8.85 -10.95
CA HIS A 56 -3.68 7.81 -11.42
C HIS A 56 -4.75 7.48 -10.37
N ILE A 57 -4.35 7.41 -9.10
CA ILE A 57 -5.28 7.19 -8.00
C ILE A 57 -6.28 8.33 -7.91
N LYS A 58 -5.82 9.57 -8.00
CA LYS A 58 -6.69 10.74 -7.94
C LYS A 58 -7.67 10.80 -9.10
N GLU A 59 -7.23 10.43 -10.29
CA GLU A 59 -8.09 10.41 -11.47
C GLU A 59 -9.18 9.34 -11.40
N ARG A 60 -8.81 8.15 -10.94
CA ARG A 60 -9.76 7.03 -10.87
C ARG A 60 -10.66 7.10 -9.66
N HIS A 61 -10.18 7.72 -8.59
CA HIS A 61 -10.90 7.75 -7.31
C HIS A 61 -10.95 9.19 -6.80
N PRO A 62 -11.73 10.06 -7.50
CA PRO A 62 -11.79 11.47 -7.11
C PRO A 62 -12.46 11.72 -5.76
N ASP A 63 -13.13 10.72 -5.19
CA ASP A 63 -13.69 10.79 -3.85
C ASP A 63 -12.64 10.74 -2.74
N ILE A 64 -11.40 10.37 -3.08
CA ILE A 64 -10.30 10.33 -2.10
C ILE A 64 -9.80 11.76 -1.87
N SER A 65 -9.99 12.27 -0.64
CA SER A 65 -9.55 13.61 -0.27
C SER A 65 -8.05 13.64 0.03
N GLU A 66 -7.48 14.83 0.08
CA GLU A 66 -6.08 15.01 0.48
C GLU A 66 -5.84 14.47 1.89
N THR A 67 -6.80 14.67 2.79
CA THR A 67 -6.71 14.16 4.16
C THR A 67 -6.60 12.63 4.17
N VAL A 68 -7.37 11.96 3.33
CA VAL A 68 -7.32 10.51 3.21
C VAL A 68 -5.99 10.07 2.57
N MET A 69 -5.51 10.78 1.56
CA MET A 69 -4.22 10.47 0.93
C MET A 69 -3.06 10.56 1.92
N GLU A 70 -3.17 11.37 2.93
CA GLU A 70 -2.15 11.48 3.98
C GLU A 70 -2.11 10.26 4.91
N ARG A 71 -3.08 9.36 4.78
CA ARG A 71 -3.20 8.18 5.64
C ARG A 71 -2.63 6.90 5.02
N LEU A 72 -1.95 6.99 3.90
CA LEU A 72 -1.39 5.80 3.24
C LEU A 72 -0.48 5.00 4.16
N ALA A 73 0.39 5.67 4.90
CA ALA A 73 1.28 4.99 5.83
C ALA A 73 0.52 4.29 6.95
N GLU A 74 -0.51 4.93 7.48
CA GLU A 74 -1.34 4.34 8.53
C GLU A 74 -1.99 3.04 8.06
N VAL A 75 -2.49 3.04 6.83
CA VAL A 75 -3.14 1.85 6.26
C VAL A 75 -2.15 0.69 6.17
N ILE A 76 -0.93 0.95 5.77
CA ILE A 76 0.11 -0.08 5.63
C ILE A 76 0.64 -0.54 6.99
N LEU A 77 0.83 0.38 7.92
CA LEU A 77 1.41 0.07 9.24
C LEU A 77 0.40 -0.56 10.20
N SER A 78 -0.88 -0.24 10.05
CA SER A 78 -1.94 -0.72 10.95
C SER A 78 -3.14 -1.22 10.16
N PRO A 79 -2.98 -2.24 9.32
CA PRO A 79 -4.10 -2.77 8.57
C PRO A 79 -5.11 -3.44 9.50
N ASP A 80 -6.40 -3.38 9.15
CA ASP A 80 -7.41 -4.15 9.86
C ASP A 80 -7.41 -5.59 9.36
N TYR A 81 -7.30 -5.77 8.04
CA TYR A 81 -7.22 -7.07 7.41
C TYR A 81 -6.30 -7.01 6.21
N ILE A 82 -5.66 -8.12 5.91
CA ILE A 82 -5.00 -8.32 4.62
C ILE A 82 -5.60 -9.60 4.06
N ILE A 83 -6.15 -9.51 2.86
CA ILE A 83 -6.80 -10.64 2.21
C ILE A 83 -5.99 -11.07 0.99
N GLU A 84 -6.15 -12.34 0.59
CA GLU A 84 -5.46 -12.85 -0.57
C GLU A 84 -6.00 -12.21 -1.85
N THR A 85 -5.17 -12.20 -2.87
CA THR A 85 -5.53 -11.73 -4.19
C THR A 85 -4.96 -12.72 -5.21
N GLU A 86 -5.51 -12.71 -6.41
CA GLU A 86 -5.02 -13.56 -7.49
C GLU A 86 -3.63 -13.16 -7.97
N MET A 87 -3.24 -11.92 -7.71
CA MET A 87 -1.92 -11.41 -8.11
C MET A 87 -0.87 -11.87 -7.11
N PRO A 88 0.19 -12.54 -7.56
CA PRO A 88 1.24 -12.99 -6.65
C PRO A 88 1.99 -11.81 -6.03
N ASN A 89 2.51 -12.02 -4.83
CA ASN A 89 3.34 -11.06 -4.11
C ASN A 89 2.68 -9.70 -3.92
N THR A 90 1.35 -9.73 -3.72
CA THR A 90 0.52 -8.54 -3.63
C THR A 90 -0.33 -8.65 -2.38
N ALA A 91 -0.32 -7.61 -1.56
CA ALA A 91 -1.16 -7.51 -0.38
C ALA A 91 -2.37 -6.65 -0.70
N ASN A 92 -3.55 -7.17 -0.40
CA ASN A 92 -4.79 -6.42 -0.52
C ASN A 92 -5.21 -6.03 0.89
N ILE A 93 -4.95 -4.78 1.25
CA ILE A 93 -5.09 -4.27 2.61
C ILE A 93 -6.43 -3.58 2.77
N LEU A 94 -7.17 -3.96 3.82
CA LEU A 94 -8.45 -3.34 4.17
C LEU A 94 -8.29 -2.58 5.48
N LYS A 95 -8.78 -1.34 5.50
CA LYS A 95 -8.66 -0.48 6.67
C LYS A 95 -9.87 0.44 6.79
N ARG A 96 -10.46 0.49 7.98
CA ARG A 96 -11.45 1.52 8.30
C ARG A 96 -10.71 2.68 8.97
N LEU A 97 -10.82 3.86 8.40
CA LEU A 97 -10.24 5.06 8.99
C LEU A 97 -11.20 5.63 10.03
N GLU A 98 -10.72 5.80 11.25
CA GLU A 98 -11.58 6.23 12.36
C GLU A 98 -12.11 7.64 12.18
N PHE A 99 -11.30 8.54 11.61
CA PHE A 99 -11.71 9.94 11.56
C PHE A 99 -12.95 10.18 10.71
N ASN A 100 -13.25 9.33 9.73
CA ASN A 100 -14.43 9.46 8.88
C ASN A 100 -15.31 8.21 8.85
N GLY A 101 -14.88 7.12 9.49
CA GLY A 101 -15.64 5.86 9.56
C GLY A 101 -15.79 5.11 8.25
N LYS A 102 -15.02 5.48 7.23
CA LYS A 102 -15.11 4.83 5.91
C LYS A 102 -14.06 3.75 5.77
N ASN A 103 -14.38 2.76 4.93
CA ASN A 103 -13.50 1.65 4.63
C ASN A 103 -12.68 1.93 3.37
N TYR A 104 -11.42 1.53 3.40
CA TYR A 104 -10.50 1.72 2.27
C TYR A 104 -9.78 0.43 1.95
N GLN A 105 -9.37 0.33 0.71
CA GLN A 105 -8.60 -0.79 0.17
C GLN A 105 -7.33 -0.21 -0.44
N LEU A 106 -6.19 -0.80 -0.07
CA LEU A 106 -4.90 -0.44 -0.63
C LEU A 106 -4.25 -1.70 -1.18
N VAL A 107 -3.84 -1.67 -2.43
CA VAL A 107 -3.16 -2.80 -3.07
C VAL A 107 -1.67 -2.47 -3.12
N LEU A 108 -0.88 -3.35 -2.51
CA LEU A 108 0.57 -3.18 -2.37
C LEU A 108 1.29 -4.33 -3.04
N ARG A 109 2.16 -4.03 -4.02
CA ARG A 109 3.04 -5.01 -4.65
C ARG A 109 4.34 -5.08 -3.85
N ILE A 110 4.68 -6.27 -3.40
CA ILE A 110 5.88 -6.50 -2.60
C ILE A 110 6.99 -7.06 -3.49
N ARG A 111 8.18 -6.50 -3.35
CA ARG A 111 9.36 -6.95 -4.08
C ARG A 111 9.73 -8.38 -3.69
N THR A 112 10.07 -9.18 -4.69
CA THR A 112 10.53 -10.57 -4.50
C THR A 112 11.97 -10.74 -4.95
N GLU A 113 12.51 -11.94 -4.71
CA GLU A 113 13.85 -12.31 -5.18
C GLU A 113 13.97 -12.25 -6.70
N CYS A 114 12.86 -12.46 -7.40
CA CYS A 114 12.84 -12.47 -8.87
C CYS A 114 12.78 -11.09 -9.49
N ASP A 115 12.50 -10.07 -8.68
CA ASP A 115 12.41 -8.70 -9.16
C ASP A 115 13.81 -8.08 -9.25
N PRO A 116 14.01 -7.08 -10.13
CA PRO A 116 15.27 -6.35 -10.18
C PRO A 116 15.59 -5.72 -8.82
N GLN A 117 16.88 -5.61 -8.53
CA GLN A 117 17.34 -5.12 -7.24
C GLN A 117 16.85 -3.71 -6.92
N GLU A 118 16.70 -2.87 -7.92
CA GLU A 118 16.19 -1.49 -7.76
C GLU A 118 14.68 -1.40 -7.58
N PHE A 119 13.95 -2.51 -7.75
CA PHE A 119 12.51 -2.52 -7.56
C PHE A 119 12.16 -2.36 -6.07
N GLN A 120 11.17 -1.54 -5.76
CA GLN A 120 10.73 -1.30 -4.39
C GLN A 120 9.31 -1.84 -4.20
N ASN A 121 8.92 -2.04 -2.94
CA ASN A 121 7.51 -2.29 -2.63
C ASN A 121 6.74 -1.05 -3.04
N SER A 122 5.66 -1.23 -3.81
CA SER A 122 4.97 -0.11 -4.44
C SER A 122 3.48 -0.16 -4.25
N ILE A 123 2.88 0.98 -3.93
CA ILE A 123 1.42 1.10 -3.87
C ILE A 123 0.90 1.11 -5.30
N ILE A 124 -0.01 0.17 -5.59
CA ILE A 124 -0.62 0.04 -6.91
C ILE A 124 -1.88 0.89 -7.00
N THR A 125 -2.75 0.80 -6.00
CA THR A 125 -3.98 1.60 -5.97
C THR A 125 -4.48 1.76 -4.55
N PHE A 126 -5.36 2.75 -4.37
CA PHE A 126 -5.97 3.06 -3.09
C PHE A 126 -7.36 3.62 -3.37
N MET A 127 -8.39 3.05 -2.74
CA MET A 127 -9.77 3.42 -3.04
C MET A 127 -10.67 3.21 -1.84
N SER A 128 -11.81 3.90 -1.82
CA SER A 128 -12.84 3.64 -0.84
C SER A 128 -13.61 2.37 -1.21
N VAL A 129 -14.13 1.69 -0.21
CA VAL A 129 -14.89 0.46 -0.38
C VAL A 129 -16.17 0.59 0.44
N ASN A 130 -17.33 0.38 -0.18
CA ASN A 130 -18.57 0.45 0.58
C ASN A 130 -18.70 -0.75 1.53
N GLU A 131 -19.59 -0.66 2.49
CA GLU A 131 -19.75 -1.68 3.54
C GLU A 131 -20.10 -3.05 2.97
N LYS A 132 -20.96 -3.08 1.96
CA LYS A 132 -21.37 -4.32 1.32
C LYS A 132 -20.17 -5.06 0.69
N ARG A 133 -19.34 -4.34 -0.05
CA ARG A 133 -18.16 -4.90 -0.71
C ARG A 133 -17.10 -5.33 0.31
N TYR A 134 -16.94 -4.52 1.35
CA TYR A 134 -16.01 -4.84 2.43
C TYR A 134 -16.36 -6.19 3.06
N ARG A 135 -17.65 -6.39 3.38
CA ARG A 135 -18.12 -7.64 3.96
C ARG A 135 -18.00 -8.81 3.00
N GLN A 136 -18.22 -8.59 1.70
CA GLN A 136 -18.05 -9.63 0.69
C GLN A 136 -16.59 -10.10 0.63
N TYR A 137 -15.64 -9.18 0.67
CA TYR A 137 -14.22 -9.53 0.72
C TYR A 137 -13.91 -10.44 1.91
N LEU A 138 -14.40 -10.06 3.09
CA LEU A 138 -14.12 -10.82 4.30
C LEU A 138 -14.76 -12.22 4.30
N ARG A 139 -15.89 -12.38 3.62
CA ARG A 139 -16.53 -13.68 3.49
C ARG A 139 -15.91 -14.57 2.43
N ASN A 140 -15.52 -13.99 1.31
CA ASN A 140 -15.17 -14.74 0.11
C ASN A 140 -13.68 -14.91 -0.14
N ARG A 141 -12.85 -14.13 0.56
CA ARG A 141 -11.40 -14.19 0.37
C ARG A 141 -10.73 -14.74 1.62
N LYS A 142 -9.61 -15.43 1.43
CA LYS A 142 -8.82 -15.90 2.55
C LYS A 142 -8.20 -14.71 3.28
N ILE A 143 -8.35 -14.67 4.59
CA ILE A 143 -7.76 -13.62 5.43
C ILE A 143 -6.35 -14.07 5.81
N LEU A 144 -5.36 -13.30 5.38
CA LEU A 144 -3.95 -13.57 5.66
C LEU A 144 -3.48 -12.90 6.94
N TYR A 145 -4.11 -11.79 7.29
CA TYR A 145 -3.81 -11.06 8.52
C TYR A 145 -5.10 -10.41 9.04
N LYS A 146 -5.27 -10.44 10.33
CA LYS A 146 -6.38 -9.78 11.02
C LYS A 146 -5.83 -9.07 12.24
N HIS A 147 -6.13 -7.79 12.36
CA HIS A 147 -5.78 -7.02 13.56
C HIS A 147 -6.67 -7.46 14.73
N GLU A 148 -6.07 -7.64 15.86
CA GLU A 148 -6.80 -8.04 17.09
C GLU A 148 -7.03 -6.88 18.04
#